data_5f77bb551dc43089cc07b4214f498fef
#
_entry.id   5f77bb551dc43089cc07b4214f498fef
#
_cell.length_a   1.000
_cell.length_b   1.000
_cell.length_c   1.000
_cell.angle_alpha   90.00
_cell.angle_beta   90.00
_cell.angle_gamma   90.00
#
_symmetry.space_group_name_H-M   'P 1'
#
loop_
_entity.id
_entity.type
_entity.pdbx_description
1 polymer ?
#
loop_
_entity_poly.entity_id
_entity_poly.type
_entity_poly.pdbx_seq_one_letter_code
_entity_poly.pdbx_strand_id
1 'polypeptide(L)'
;MMQYGYWLGVAAMLWTELALAADACPEWAPPRARQEIQQLGQQLAQWDKAYHEEGKSPVPDDAYDQMRTMLASWQRCFPTQEAVFEVRLPSQGKKRHPVAQTGLRKLSDDGDLQHWIAARRHLWVQPKVDGVAVTLVYLQGRLISAVSRGNGRQGEDWTEKVRQIAAIPQQLRLMRGDNTGTPERVVLQGELFLPVENHRQNKLGGLNARALVAGEMRRKQPSPRLANIGVFIWAWPNGPRSMTQRLAALREMGFALTERYSEPITSLAEARRWREHWYQSPMPFVTDGVVIRQEDEPAGRYWQSGASEWSIAWKYPPIHRVAEVKGVEFPVGRTGKIGAVLALDTVTLDDKQVSRVNVGSVARWRRWDVMPGDRVTVSLAGRGIPRLDGVVWRSVERLTVDAPDTAQFDEFSCFRWSKACQPQFLARLVWLSSDAGLAIQGLREGMWKRLIQAHQLKDLIGWLALERHQISTAASVGETRAGLLYQQFQSTRQLPLSRWLLALGMPLPQSAHGALSGHSFSQLQQRSIPEWQQLPGVGYRRARKISQFLHHPEVQAMMRQIESYGIK
;
A
#
# COMPACT_ATOMS: atom_id res chain seq x y z
N MET A 1 65.97 -28.72 -29.29
CA MET A 1 64.80 -29.57 -29.02
C MET A 1 63.86 -28.76 -28.14
N MET A 2 62.80 -28.21 -28.73
CA MET A 2 61.79 -27.42 -28.06
C MET A 2 60.65 -28.32 -27.54
N GLN A 3 60.31 -28.25 -26.27
CA GLN A 3 59.08 -28.83 -25.72
C GLN A 3 58.11 -27.75 -25.41
N TYR A 4 56.95 -27.75 -26.10
CA TYR A 4 55.82 -26.91 -25.85
C TYR A 4 54.90 -27.54 -24.76
N GLY A 5 54.73 -26.84 -23.65
CA GLY A 5 53.76 -27.20 -22.62
C GLY A 5 52.40 -26.54 -22.91
N TYR A 6 51.35 -27.36 -23.08
CA TYR A 6 49.95 -26.89 -23.22
C TYR A 6 49.38 -26.58 -21.85
N TRP A 7 48.94 -25.34 -21.66
CA TRP A 7 48.08 -24.94 -20.54
C TRP A 7 46.61 -25.08 -20.98
N LEU A 8 45.91 -26.05 -20.42
CA LEU A 8 44.46 -26.17 -20.49
C LEU A 8 43.84 -25.27 -19.42
N GLY A 9 43.32 -24.11 -19.85
CA GLY A 9 42.51 -23.27 -19.01
C GLY A 9 41.08 -23.81 -18.90
N VAL A 10 40.70 -24.29 -17.72
CA VAL A 10 39.31 -24.63 -17.39
C VAL A 10 38.58 -23.35 -17.10
N ALA A 11 37.76 -22.87 -18.05
CA ALA A 11 36.80 -21.79 -17.83
C ALA A 11 35.63 -22.36 -17.05
N ALA A 12 35.57 -22.10 -15.73
CA ALA A 12 34.39 -22.33 -14.91
C ALA A 12 33.35 -21.29 -15.31
N MET A 13 32.34 -21.69 -16.09
CA MET A 13 31.12 -20.91 -16.30
C MET A 13 30.34 -20.91 -15.00
N LEU A 14 30.41 -19.80 -14.29
CA LEU A 14 29.44 -19.44 -13.23
C LEU A 14 28.12 -19.16 -13.90
N TRP A 15 27.23 -20.13 -13.90
CA TRP A 15 25.82 -19.92 -14.15
C TRP A 15 25.24 -19.21 -12.92
N THR A 16 25.12 -17.89 -13.00
CA THR A 16 24.24 -17.15 -12.09
C THR A 16 22.81 -17.50 -12.49
N GLU A 17 22.23 -18.46 -11.79
CA GLU A 17 20.78 -18.63 -11.78
C GLU A 17 20.19 -17.34 -11.22
N LEU A 18 19.68 -16.49 -12.12
CA LEU A 18 18.64 -15.52 -11.77
C LEU A 18 17.41 -16.36 -11.38
N ALA A 19 17.33 -16.73 -10.11
CA ALA A 19 16.11 -17.22 -9.53
C ALA A 19 15.07 -16.09 -9.65
N LEU A 20 14.24 -16.15 -10.69
CA LEU A 20 12.90 -15.58 -10.64
C LEU A 20 12.31 -16.11 -9.34
N ALA A 21 12.00 -15.22 -8.40
CA ALA A 21 11.28 -15.56 -7.19
C ALA A 21 9.86 -16.01 -7.60
N ALA A 22 9.76 -17.23 -8.12
CA ALA A 22 8.53 -17.99 -8.07
C ALA A 22 8.20 -18.11 -6.58
N ASP A 23 7.00 -17.70 -6.17
CA ASP A 23 6.52 -17.82 -4.80
C ASP A 23 6.86 -19.22 -4.29
N ALA A 24 7.87 -19.31 -3.43
CA ALA A 24 8.25 -20.57 -2.84
C ALA A 24 7.05 -21.12 -2.07
N CYS A 25 6.76 -22.40 -2.27
CA CYS A 25 5.66 -23.03 -1.55
C CYS A 25 5.89 -22.92 -0.04
N PRO A 26 4.85 -22.58 0.75
CA PRO A 26 4.96 -22.55 2.19
C PRO A 26 5.38 -23.92 2.77
N GLU A 27 6.26 -23.91 3.75
CA GLU A 27 6.69 -25.12 4.45
C GLU A 27 5.66 -25.57 5.49
N TRP A 28 4.46 -25.88 5.05
CA TRP A 28 3.38 -26.34 5.93
C TRP A 28 3.23 -27.84 5.94
N ALA A 29 2.94 -28.39 7.13
CA ALA A 29 2.46 -29.76 7.21
C ALA A 29 1.10 -29.90 6.49
N PRO A 30 0.80 -31.07 5.87
CA PRO A 30 -0.43 -31.25 5.10
C PRO A 30 -1.74 -30.89 5.82
N PRO A 31 -1.92 -31.17 7.13
CA PRO A 31 -3.12 -30.74 7.84
C PRO A 31 -3.30 -29.22 7.91
N ARG A 32 -2.20 -28.49 8.16
CA ARG A 32 -2.19 -27.03 8.17
C ARG A 32 -2.49 -26.47 6.78
N ALA A 33 -1.83 -26.97 5.74
CA ALA A 33 -2.06 -26.54 4.37
C ALA A 33 -3.54 -26.66 3.98
N ARG A 34 -4.18 -27.77 4.38
CA ARG A 34 -5.63 -27.99 4.16
C ARG A 34 -6.46 -26.91 4.84
N GLN A 35 -6.19 -26.60 6.09
CA GLN A 35 -6.95 -25.61 6.86
C GLN A 35 -6.76 -24.20 6.29
N GLU A 36 -5.52 -23.79 5.96
CA GLU A 36 -5.23 -22.47 5.37
C GLU A 36 -5.93 -22.29 4.02
N ILE A 37 -5.86 -23.31 3.13
CA ILE A 37 -6.54 -23.30 1.83
C ILE A 37 -8.06 -23.22 1.99
N GLN A 38 -8.61 -24.02 2.89
CA GLN A 38 -10.06 -24.05 3.14
C GLN A 38 -10.56 -22.72 3.70
N GLN A 39 -9.88 -22.16 4.69
CA GLN A 39 -10.28 -20.88 5.30
C GLN A 39 -10.15 -19.72 4.34
N LEU A 40 -9.04 -19.64 3.56
CA LEU A 40 -8.89 -18.59 2.55
C LEU A 40 -9.94 -18.70 1.45
N GLY A 41 -10.26 -19.92 1.01
CA GLY A 41 -11.35 -20.14 0.05
C GLY A 41 -12.71 -19.66 0.58
N GLN A 42 -13.03 -19.97 1.84
CA GLN A 42 -14.25 -19.49 2.50
C GLN A 42 -14.27 -17.97 2.64
N GLN A 43 -13.14 -17.35 3.01
CA GLN A 43 -13.03 -15.90 3.14
C GLN A 43 -13.24 -15.18 1.79
N LEU A 44 -12.63 -15.68 0.72
CA LEU A 44 -12.83 -15.16 -0.63
C LEU A 44 -14.30 -15.31 -1.08
N ALA A 45 -14.93 -16.45 -0.79
CA ALA A 45 -16.34 -16.66 -1.09
C ALA A 45 -17.26 -15.69 -0.33
N GLN A 46 -16.93 -15.36 0.94
CA GLN A 46 -17.65 -14.34 1.72
C GLN A 46 -17.47 -12.95 1.11
N TRP A 47 -16.26 -12.59 0.67
CA TRP A 47 -16.01 -11.30 0.00
C TRP A 47 -16.74 -11.22 -1.35
N ASP A 48 -16.75 -12.30 -2.14
CA ASP A 48 -17.54 -12.38 -3.37
C ASP A 48 -19.03 -12.18 -3.10
N LYS A 49 -19.55 -12.83 -2.07
CA LYS A 49 -20.95 -12.66 -1.65
C LYS A 49 -21.24 -11.23 -1.25
N ALA A 50 -20.43 -10.63 -0.36
CA ALA A 50 -20.60 -9.24 0.06
C ALA A 50 -20.54 -8.28 -1.13
N TYR A 51 -19.62 -8.52 -2.05
CA TYR A 51 -19.45 -7.74 -3.26
C TYR A 51 -20.64 -7.90 -4.22
N HIS A 52 -21.01 -9.15 -4.55
CA HIS A 52 -22.04 -9.43 -5.55
C HIS A 52 -23.47 -9.33 -5.01
N GLU A 53 -23.72 -9.62 -3.74
CA GLU A 53 -25.07 -9.61 -3.15
C GLU A 53 -25.36 -8.35 -2.32
N GLU A 54 -24.37 -7.79 -1.63
CA GLU A 54 -24.57 -6.66 -0.72
C GLU A 54 -24.04 -5.33 -1.27
N GLY A 55 -23.28 -5.33 -2.38
CA GLY A 55 -22.64 -4.14 -2.94
C GLY A 55 -21.55 -3.53 -2.06
N LYS A 56 -20.98 -4.36 -1.16
CA LYS A 56 -19.90 -3.96 -0.27
C LYS A 56 -18.58 -4.54 -0.75
N SER A 57 -17.52 -3.75 -0.75
CA SER A 57 -16.16 -4.23 -0.98
C SER A 57 -15.42 -4.26 0.36
N PRO A 58 -15.33 -5.42 1.03
CA PRO A 58 -14.70 -5.52 2.35
C PRO A 58 -13.18 -5.25 2.31
N VAL A 59 -12.57 -5.43 1.15
CA VAL A 59 -11.14 -5.22 0.89
C VAL A 59 -10.96 -4.48 -0.43
N PRO A 60 -9.83 -3.75 -0.63
CA PRO A 60 -9.49 -3.19 -1.93
C PRO A 60 -9.39 -4.26 -3.02
N ASP A 61 -9.80 -3.93 -4.25
CA ASP A 61 -9.81 -4.88 -5.36
C ASP A 61 -8.42 -5.46 -5.68
N ASP A 62 -7.37 -4.66 -5.54
CA ASP A 62 -5.99 -5.09 -5.72
C ASP A 62 -5.53 -6.07 -4.61
N ALA A 63 -5.98 -5.89 -3.39
CA ALA A 63 -5.74 -6.84 -2.29
C ALA A 63 -6.52 -8.14 -2.52
N TYR A 64 -7.79 -8.07 -2.94
CA TYR A 64 -8.59 -9.24 -3.31
C TYR A 64 -7.93 -10.06 -4.42
N ASP A 65 -7.44 -9.41 -5.49
CA ASP A 65 -6.74 -10.09 -6.60
C ASP A 65 -5.48 -10.81 -6.13
N GLN A 66 -4.71 -10.20 -5.22
CA GLN A 66 -3.51 -10.81 -4.64
C GLN A 66 -3.87 -12.04 -3.78
N MET A 67 -4.93 -11.97 -2.96
CA MET A 67 -5.39 -13.10 -2.16
C MET A 67 -5.90 -14.25 -3.02
N ARG A 68 -6.58 -13.97 -4.12
CA ARG A 68 -6.98 -15.01 -5.10
C ARG A 68 -5.79 -15.70 -5.75
N THR A 69 -4.78 -14.91 -6.16
CA THR A 69 -3.54 -15.44 -6.75
C THR A 69 -2.82 -16.34 -5.74
N MET A 70 -2.77 -15.91 -4.47
CA MET A 70 -2.18 -16.67 -3.39
C MET A 70 -2.91 -18.00 -3.15
N LEU A 71 -4.24 -18.02 -3.11
CA LEU A 71 -5.01 -19.27 -2.98
C LEU A 71 -4.68 -20.24 -4.12
N ALA A 72 -4.64 -19.73 -5.36
CA ALA A 72 -4.30 -20.55 -6.51
C ALA A 72 -2.86 -21.09 -6.44
N SER A 73 -1.92 -20.32 -5.88
CA SER A 73 -0.55 -20.77 -5.62
C SER A 73 -0.52 -21.88 -4.58
N TRP A 74 -1.21 -21.72 -3.45
CA TRP A 74 -1.27 -22.75 -2.41
C TRP A 74 -1.90 -24.05 -2.90
N GLN A 75 -2.96 -23.97 -3.71
CA GLN A 75 -3.58 -25.16 -4.33
C GLN A 75 -2.62 -25.89 -5.27
N ARG A 76 -1.74 -25.18 -5.99
CA ARG A 76 -0.68 -25.82 -6.80
C ARG A 76 0.41 -26.46 -5.95
N CYS A 77 0.77 -25.82 -4.84
CA CYS A 77 1.77 -26.34 -3.90
C CYS A 77 1.29 -27.62 -3.16
N PHE A 78 -0.01 -27.73 -2.94
CA PHE A 78 -0.63 -28.82 -2.17
C PHE A 78 -1.77 -29.50 -2.96
N PRO A 79 -1.47 -30.17 -4.10
CA PRO A 79 -2.50 -30.66 -5.03
C PRO A 79 -3.38 -31.79 -4.50
N THR A 80 -2.98 -32.49 -3.45
CA THR A 80 -3.73 -33.60 -2.84
C THR A 80 -4.84 -33.15 -1.90
N GLN A 81 -5.01 -31.86 -1.71
CA GLN A 81 -6.02 -31.30 -0.84
C GLN A 81 -7.28 -30.99 -1.64
N GLU A 82 -8.28 -31.87 -1.55
CA GLU A 82 -9.60 -31.71 -2.16
C GLU A 82 -10.32 -30.48 -1.59
N ALA A 83 -10.13 -29.33 -2.20
CA ALA A 83 -11.04 -28.20 -2.13
C ALA A 83 -10.86 -27.35 -3.39
N VAL A 84 -11.38 -27.83 -4.50
CA VAL A 84 -11.62 -26.95 -5.65
C VAL A 84 -12.75 -26.01 -5.23
N PHE A 85 -12.41 -24.91 -4.59
CA PHE A 85 -13.32 -23.79 -4.47
C PHE A 85 -13.40 -23.11 -5.84
N GLU A 86 -14.25 -23.65 -6.70
CA GLU A 86 -14.79 -22.84 -7.78
C GLU A 86 -15.59 -21.72 -7.13
N VAL A 87 -15.12 -20.49 -7.30
CA VAL A 87 -15.93 -19.31 -6.98
C VAL A 87 -17.16 -19.38 -7.88
N ARG A 88 -18.23 -20.01 -7.40
CA ARG A 88 -19.52 -19.98 -8.08
C ARG A 88 -20.06 -18.58 -7.88
N LEU A 89 -20.00 -17.79 -8.95
CA LEU A 89 -20.73 -16.52 -9.01
C LEU A 89 -22.20 -16.81 -8.72
N PRO A 90 -22.84 -16.08 -7.78
CA PRO A 90 -24.23 -16.32 -7.43
C PRO A 90 -25.10 -16.24 -8.67
N SER A 91 -25.90 -17.26 -8.90
CA SER A 91 -26.85 -17.34 -10.02
C SER A 91 -28.19 -16.64 -9.70
N GLN A 92 -28.16 -15.48 -9.06
CA GLN A 92 -29.38 -14.78 -8.64
C GLN A 92 -30.14 -14.02 -9.73
N GLY A 93 -29.59 -13.94 -10.95
CA GLY A 93 -30.27 -13.29 -12.06
C GLY A 93 -31.17 -14.25 -12.83
N LYS A 94 -32.43 -13.89 -13.04
CA LYS A 94 -33.40 -14.67 -13.83
C LYS A 94 -33.40 -14.30 -15.33
N LYS A 95 -32.77 -13.19 -15.73
CA LYS A 95 -32.81 -12.67 -17.09
C LYS A 95 -31.54 -13.08 -17.86
N ARG A 96 -31.74 -13.71 -19.02
CA ARG A 96 -30.66 -14.19 -19.90
C ARG A 96 -30.11 -13.04 -20.74
N HIS A 97 -28.79 -13.03 -20.94
CA HIS A 97 -28.14 -12.17 -21.91
C HIS A 97 -28.38 -12.72 -23.31
N PRO A 98 -28.75 -11.87 -24.29
CA PRO A 98 -28.82 -12.31 -25.71
C PRO A 98 -27.47 -12.74 -26.27
N VAL A 99 -26.39 -12.10 -25.78
CA VAL A 99 -25.00 -12.44 -26.05
C VAL A 99 -24.29 -12.50 -24.72
N ALA A 100 -23.55 -13.57 -24.45
CA ALA A 100 -22.85 -13.72 -23.18
C ALA A 100 -21.89 -12.55 -22.92
N GLN A 101 -21.82 -12.06 -21.69
CA GLN A 101 -20.78 -11.11 -21.27
C GLN A 101 -19.48 -11.85 -21.01
N THR A 102 -18.43 -11.49 -21.75
CA THR A 102 -17.10 -12.08 -21.56
C THR A 102 -16.38 -11.49 -20.36
N GLY A 103 -15.49 -12.27 -19.77
CA GLY A 103 -14.47 -11.79 -18.86
C GLY A 103 -13.23 -11.26 -19.60
N LEU A 104 -12.30 -10.71 -18.86
CA LEU A 104 -11.00 -10.26 -19.36
C LEU A 104 -9.89 -11.11 -18.73
N ARG A 105 -8.98 -11.63 -19.56
CA ARG A 105 -7.72 -12.19 -19.07
C ARG A 105 -6.85 -11.04 -18.55
N LYS A 106 -6.35 -11.18 -17.33
CA LYS A 106 -5.44 -10.18 -16.74
C LYS A 106 -4.01 -10.55 -17.11
N LEU A 107 -3.28 -9.63 -17.70
CA LEU A 107 -1.85 -9.73 -17.94
C LEU A 107 -1.16 -8.56 -17.23
N SER A 108 -0.08 -8.83 -16.53
CA SER A 108 0.73 -7.84 -15.81
C SER A 108 2.20 -7.89 -16.18
N ASP A 109 2.67 -9.03 -16.70
CA ASP A 109 4.04 -9.21 -17.15
C ASP A 109 4.24 -8.61 -18.54
N ASP A 110 5.32 -7.84 -18.71
CA ASP A 110 5.63 -7.16 -19.97
C ASP A 110 5.94 -8.14 -21.11
N GLY A 111 6.54 -9.29 -20.82
CA GLY A 111 6.82 -10.34 -21.80
C GLY A 111 5.56 -10.99 -22.32
N ASP A 112 4.62 -11.32 -21.44
CA ASP A 112 3.30 -11.88 -21.82
C ASP A 112 2.49 -10.88 -22.65
N LEU A 113 2.51 -9.59 -22.25
CA LEU A 113 1.86 -8.49 -22.97
C LEU A 113 2.46 -8.31 -24.37
N GLN A 114 3.80 -8.27 -24.45
CA GLN A 114 4.51 -8.15 -25.72
C GLN A 114 4.17 -9.32 -26.66
N HIS A 115 4.18 -10.54 -26.15
CA HIS A 115 3.83 -11.74 -26.91
C HIS A 115 2.38 -11.70 -27.39
N TRP A 116 1.44 -11.31 -26.52
CA TRP A 116 0.01 -11.22 -26.87
C TRP A 116 -0.24 -10.17 -27.95
N ILE A 117 0.42 -8.99 -27.87
CA ILE A 117 0.30 -7.90 -28.84
C ILE A 117 0.95 -8.28 -30.17
N ALA A 118 2.16 -8.86 -30.15
CA ALA A 118 2.90 -9.24 -31.36
C ALA A 118 2.18 -10.31 -32.21
N ALA A 119 1.40 -11.17 -31.57
CA ALA A 119 0.63 -12.22 -32.23
C ALA A 119 -0.66 -11.71 -32.90
N ARG A 120 -0.98 -10.40 -32.81
CA ARG A 120 -2.28 -9.85 -33.26
C ARG A 120 -2.10 -8.59 -34.08
N ARG A 121 -3.16 -8.25 -34.85
CA ARG A 121 -3.20 -7.03 -35.68
C ARG A 121 -4.48 -6.25 -35.37
N HIS A 122 -4.51 -4.98 -35.80
CA HIS A 122 -5.66 -4.08 -35.62
C HIS A 122 -6.11 -4.02 -34.16
N LEU A 123 -5.14 -3.67 -33.29
CA LEU A 123 -5.39 -3.57 -31.86
C LEU A 123 -5.85 -2.17 -31.49
N TRP A 124 -6.71 -2.11 -30.48
CA TRP A 124 -7.23 -0.89 -29.88
C TRP A 124 -7.03 -0.93 -28.37
N VAL A 125 -6.77 0.22 -27.78
CA VAL A 125 -6.67 0.40 -26.32
C VAL A 125 -7.78 1.31 -25.83
N GLN A 126 -8.37 0.96 -24.70
CA GLN A 126 -9.43 1.71 -24.01
C GLN A 126 -9.11 1.79 -22.52
N PRO A 127 -9.51 2.87 -21.79
CA PRO A 127 -9.43 2.88 -20.35
C PRO A 127 -10.32 1.77 -19.78
N LYS A 128 -9.82 1.07 -18.80
CA LYS A 128 -10.61 0.10 -18.03
C LYS A 128 -11.42 0.86 -16.98
N VAL A 129 -12.64 1.22 -17.35
CA VAL A 129 -13.57 1.95 -16.50
C VAL A 129 -13.94 1.08 -15.30
N ASP A 130 -13.86 1.68 -14.10
CA ASP A 130 -14.22 1.02 -12.84
C ASP A 130 -15.67 1.28 -12.48
N GLY A 131 -16.51 0.29 -12.77
CA GLY A 131 -17.96 0.38 -12.64
C GLY A 131 -18.62 -0.99 -12.52
N VAL A 132 -19.86 -1.09 -12.94
CA VAL A 132 -20.62 -2.34 -12.98
C VAL A 132 -21.11 -2.64 -14.40
N ALA A 133 -20.83 -3.85 -14.87
CA ALA A 133 -21.13 -4.24 -16.24
C ALA A 133 -22.64 -4.41 -16.47
N VAL A 134 -23.11 -3.94 -17.62
CA VAL A 134 -24.50 -4.00 -18.07
C VAL A 134 -24.59 -4.45 -19.52
N THR A 135 -25.63 -5.22 -19.86
CA THR A 135 -26.06 -5.46 -21.24
C THR A 135 -27.32 -4.65 -21.50
N LEU A 136 -27.29 -3.82 -22.54
CA LEU A 136 -28.44 -3.04 -23.04
C LEU A 136 -28.97 -3.70 -24.33
N VAL A 137 -30.28 -3.88 -24.41
CA VAL A 137 -30.95 -4.46 -25.60
C VAL A 137 -31.94 -3.46 -26.13
N TYR A 138 -31.77 -3.11 -27.39
CA TYR A 138 -32.68 -2.26 -28.13
C TYR A 138 -33.36 -3.09 -29.23
N LEU A 139 -34.64 -2.86 -29.44
CA LEU A 139 -35.42 -3.40 -30.52
C LEU A 139 -36.05 -2.24 -31.29
N GLN A 140 -35.84 -2.17 -32.59
CA GLN A 140 -36.29 -1.05 -33.44
C GLN A 140 -35.90 0.31 -32.85
N GLY A 141 -34.70 0.38 -32.29
CA GLY A 141 -34.15 1.56 -31.64
C GLY A 141 -34.65 1.84 -30.20
N ARG A 142 -35.69 1.15 -29.69
CA ARG A 142 -36.21 1.36 -28.31
C ARG A 142 -35.53 0.45 -27.29
N LEU A 143 -35.14 1.00 -26.16
CA LEU A 143 -34.61 0.21 -25.03
C LEU A 143 -35.69 -0.71 -24.46
N ILE A 144 -35.52 -2.02 -24.64
CA ILE A 144 -36.45 -3.04 -24.15
C ILE A 144 -35.94 -3.80 -22.93
N SER A 145 -34.60 -3.84 -22.73
CA SER A 145 -34.02 -4.64 -21.66
C SER A 145 -32.64 -4.13 -21.25
N ALA A 146 -32.38 -4.15 -19.94
CA ALA A 146 -31.06 -3.99 -19.35
C ALA A 146 -30.82 -5.11 -18.35
N VAL A 147 -29.62 -5.76 -18.41
CA VAL A 147 -29.30 -6.93 -17.60
C VAL A 147 -27.93 -6.72 -16.94
N SER A 148 -27.83 -6.92 -15.63
CA SER A 148 -26.54 -6.90 -14.92
C SER A 148 -25.67 -8.07 -15.38
N ARG A 149 -24.35 -7.99 -15.17
CA ARG A 149 -23.44 -9.06 -15.59
C ARG A 149 -23.85 -10.45 -15.06
N GLY A 150 -24.18 -10.53 -13.75
CA GLY A 150 -24.42 -11.81 -13.10
C GLY A 150 -23.26 -12.79 -13.34
N ASN A 151 -23.57 -14.01 -13.80
CA ASN A 151 -22.57 -15.02 -14.16
C ASN A 151 -22.12 -14.92 -15.65
N GLY A 152 -22.45 -13.83 -16.35
CA GLY A 152 -22.16 -13.61 -17.77
C GLY A 152 -23.14 -14.26 -18.74
N ARG A 153 -23.98 -15.20 -18.30
CA ARG A 153 -25.08 -15.81 -19.07
C ARG A 153 -26.45 -15.31 -18.62
N GLN A 154 -26.58 -15.02 -17.33
CA GLN A 154 -27.80 -14.52 -16.69
C GLN A 154 -27.43 -13.46 -15.66
N GLY A 155 -28.29 -12.46 -15.47
CA GLY A 155 -28.14 -11.40 -14.51
C GLY A 155 -29.48 -10.88 -14.01
N GLU A 156 -29.44 -9.89 -13.14
CA GLU A 156 -30.62 -9.19 -12.64
C GLU A 156 -31.23 -8.31 -13.74
N ASP A 157 -32.56 -8.17 -13.72
CA ASP A 157 -33.26 -7.22 -14.59
C ASP A 157 -33.11 -5.80 -14.04
N TRP A 158 -32.33 -4.98 -14.72
CA TRP A 158 -32.09 -3.59 -14.40
C TRP A 158 -32.85 -2.61 -15.29
N THR A 159 -33.79 -3.09 -16.10
CA THR A 159 -34.46 -2.30 -17.14
C THR A 159 -35.11 -1.02 -16.58
N GLU A 160 -35.88 -1.12 -15.51
CA GLU A 160 -36.57 0.06 -14.94
C GLU A 160 -35.59 1.09 -14.33
N LYS A 161 -34.49 0.63 -13.76
CA LYS A 161 -33.45 1.51 -13.21
C LYS A 161 -32.66 2.19 -14.31
N VAL A 162 -32.27 1.45 -15.33
CA VAL A 162 -31.54 1.98 -16.48
C VAL A 162 -32.35 3.02 -17.25
N ARG A 163 -33.67 2.93 -17.26
CA ARG A 163 -34.54 3.97 -17.84
C ARG A 163 -34.41 5.33 -17.14
N GLN A 164 -33.95 5.36 -15.90
CA GLN A 164 -33.74 6.60 -15.12
C GLN A 164 -32.33 7.16 -15.27
N ILE A 165 -31.42 6.47 -15.95
CA ILE A 165 -30.04 6.90 -16.22
C ILE A 165 -30.05 7.82 -17.44
N ALA A 166 -29.80 9.12 -17.23
CA ALA A 166 -29.84 10.11 -18.32
C ALA A 166 -28.83 9.85 -19.43
N ALA A 167 -27.69 9.23 -19.11
CA ALA A 167 -26.64 8.88 -20.07
C ALA A 167 -27.02 7.74 -21.02
N ILE A 168 -28.16 7.05 -20.81
CA ILE A 168 -28.59 5.92 -21.63
C ILE A 168 -29.81 6.33 -22.45
N PRO A 169 -29.69 6.48 -23.79
CA PRO A 169 -30.81 6.82 -24.65
C PRO A 169 -31.93 5.77 -24.56
N GLN A 170 -33.17 6.21 -24.34
CA GLN A 170 -34.35 5.34 -24.36
C GLN A 170 -34.77 4.99 -25.79
N GLN A 171 -34.40 5.86 -26.74
CA GLN A 171 -34.56 5.70 -28.16
C GLN A 171 -33.25 6.03 -28.84
N LEU A 172 -32.65 5.05 -29.57
CA LEU A 172 -31.47 5.29 -30.38
C LEU A 172 -31.83 6.19 -31.57
N ARG A 173 -30.91 7.11 -31.89
CA ARG A 173 -31.02 7.85 -33.15
C ARG A 173 -30.76 6.88 -34.29
N LEU A 174 -31.64 6.87 -35.30
CA LEU A 174 -31.49 6.05 -36.49
C LEU A 174 -30.27 6.51 -37.27
N MET A 175 -29.43 5.58 -37.71
CA MET A 175 -28.32 5.89 -38.61
C MET A 175 -28.86 6.45 -39.93
N ARG A 176 -28.49 7.68 -40.27
CA ARG A 176 -28.75 8.28 -41.59
C ARG A 176 -27.59 7.91 -42.49
N GLY A 177 -27.87 7.11 -43.53
CA GLY A 177 -26.94 7.09 -44.64
C GLY A 177 -26.53 5.76 -45.27
N ASP A 178 -26.93 4.59 -44.74
CA ASP A 178 -26.68 3.31 -45.38
C ASP A 178 -27.97 2.56 -45.67
N ASN A 179 -28.04 1.93 -46.85
CA ASN A 179 -29.13 1.03 -47.27
C ASN A 179 -29.28 -0.20 -46.35
N THR A 180 -28.50 -0.31 -45.29
CA THR A 180 -28.53 -1.42 -44.33
C THR A 180 -29.42 -1.16 -43.11
N GLY A 181 -29.93 0.07 -42.91
CA GLY A 181 -30.84 0.42 -41.81
C GLY A 181 -30.25 0.14 -40.42
N THR A 182 -30.84 0.72 -39.34
CA THR A 182 -30.51 0.32 -37.95
C THR A 182 -30.90 -1.16 -37.81
N PRO A 183 -30.00 -2.05 -37.34
CA PRO A 183 -30.36 -3.44 -37.11
C PRO A 183 -31.62 -3.53 -36.25
N GLU A 184 -32.55 -4.38 -36.60
CA GLU A 184 -33.81 -4.56 -35.86
C GLU A 184 -33.54 -4.75 -34.36
N ARG A 185 -32.44 -5.42 -34.03
CA ARG A 185 -32.00 -5.66 -32.66
C ARG A 185 -30.56 -5.22 -32.45
N VAL A 186 -30.32 -4.33 -31.53
CA VAL A 186 -28.99 -3.87 -31.10
C VAL A 186 -28.74 -4.37 -29.68
N VAL A 187 -27.62 -5.07 -29.48
CA VAL A 187 -27.15 -5.52 -28.15
C VAL A 187 -25.84 -4.82 -27.85
N LEU A 188 -25.80 -3.99 -26.80
CA LEU A 188 -24.61 -3.28 -26.37
C LEU A 188 -24.18 -3.81 -25.01
N GLN A 189 -22.86 -3.93 -24.79
CA GLN A 189 -22.30 -4.24 -23.48
C GLN A 189 -21.43 -3.08 -23.03
N GLY A 190 -21.60 -2.67 -21.79
CA GLY A 190 -20.93 -1.48 -21.25
C GLY A 190 -20.72 -1.56 -19.75
N GLU A 191 -20.11 -0.50 -19.23
CA GLU A 191 -19.86 -0.29 -17.81
C GLU A 191 -20.64 0.92 -17.34
N LEU A 192 -21.49 0.74 -16.32
CA LEU A 192 -22.12 1.86 -15.58
C LEU A 192 -21.11 2.38 -14.58
N PHE A 193 -20.85 3.66 -14.58
CA PHE A 193 -19.85 4.27 -13.74
C PHE A 193 -20.36 5.52 -13.00
N LEU A 194 -19.67 5.87 -11.90
CA LEU A 194 -19.89 7.13 -11.20
C LEU A 194 -19.10 8.24 -11.90
N PRO A 195 -19.76 9.25 -12.49
CA PRO A 195 -19.06 10.41 -13.03
C PRO A 195 -18.31 11.18 -11.93
N VAL A 196 -17.09 11.54 -12.21
CA VAL A 196 -16.21 12.33 -11.33
C VAL A 196 -15.56 13.42 -12.15
N GLU A 197 -15.44 14.61 -11.57
CA GLU A 197 -14.80 15.75 -12.25
C GLU A 197 -13.30 15.74 -12.03
N ASN A 198 -12.54 15.84 -13.13
CA ASN A 198 -11.08 15.99 -13.09
C ASN A 198 -10.34 14.92 -12.27
N HIS A 199 -10.86 13.70 -12.24
CA HIS A 199 -10.26 12.61 -11.49
C HIS A 199 -8.92 12.21 -12.10
N ARG A 200 -7.87 12.18 -11.26
CA ARG A 200 -6.54 11.66 -11.63
C ARG A 200 -6.26 10.42 -10.81
N GLN A 201 -6.22 9.28 -11.48
CA GLN A 201 -6.07 7.98 -10.82
C GLN A 201 -4.82 7.86 -9.96
N ASN A 202 -3.68 8.38 -10.44
CA ASN A 202 -2.40 8.39 -9.73
C ASN A 202 -2.40 9.21 -8.43
N LYS A 203 -3.39 10.10 -8.23
CA LYS A 203 -3.48 10.96 -7.04
C LYS A 203 -4.59 10.56 -6.08
N LEU A 204 -5.73 10.16 -6.61
CA LEU A 204 -6.97 9.97 -5.84
C LEU A 204 -7.36 8.50 -5.65
N GLY A 205 -6.79 7.59 -6.45
CA GLY A 205 -7.10 6.16 -6.37
C GLY A 205 -8.54 5.83 -6.79
N GLY A 206 -9.05 4.68 -6.36
CA GLY A 206 -10.31 4.10 -6.84
C GLY A 206 -11.60 4.66 -6.27
N LEU A 207 -11.61 5.51 -5.27
CA LEU A 207 -12.78 6.20 -4.66
C LEU A 207 -13.99 5.28 -4.30
N ASN A 208 -13.85 3.97 -4.30
CA ASN A 208 -14.98 3.01 -4.18
C ASN A 208 -16.12 3.26 -5.20
N ALA A 209 -15.80 3.86 -6.35
CA ALA A 209 -16.78 4.28 -7.36
C ALA A 209 -17.70 3.13 -7.80
N ARG A 210 -17.11 1.95 -8.03
CA ARG A 210 -17.84 0.73 -8.40
C ARG A 210 -18.83 0.30 -7.33
N ALA A 211 -18.43 0.28 -6.05
CA ALA A 211 -19.31 -0.09 -4.94
C ALA A 211 -20.50 0.87 -4.80
N LEU A 212 -20.28 2.16 -5.04
CA LEU A 212 -21.35 3.16 -5.03
C LEU A 212 -22.38 2.91 -6.14
N VAL A 213 -21.92 2.66 -7.38
CA VAL A 213 -22.84 2.35 -8.49
C VAL A 213 -23.57 1.03 -8.24
N ALA A 214 -22.87 -0.02 -7.79
CA ALA A 214 -23.49 -1.30 -7.44
C ALA A 214 -24.56 -1.14 -6.35
N GLY A 215 -24.28 -0.32 -5.34
CA GLY A 215 -25.24 0.02 -4.28
C GLY A 215 -26.52 0.68 -4.83
N GLU A 216 -26.39 1.70 -5.70
CA GLU A 216 -27.54 2.36 -6.32
C GLU A 216 -28.36 1.41 -7.21
N MET A 217 -27.68 0.57 -7.99
CA MET A 217 -28.35 -0.41 -8.87
C MET A 217 -29.06 -1.54 -8.12
N ARG A 218 -28.77 -1.76 -6.82
CA ARG A 218 -29.41 -2.78 -5.98
C ARG A 218 -30.50 -2.28 -5.06
N ARG A 219 -30.65 -0.96 -4.86
CA ARG A 219 -31.70 -0.40 -4.01
C ARG A 219 -33.08 -0.91 -4.46
N LYS A 220 -33.95 -1.27 -3.51
CA LYS A 220 -35.32 -1.70 -3.84
C LYS A 220 -36.13 -0.57 -4.49
N GLN A 221 -35.95 0.65 -4.02
CA GLN A 221 -36.57 1.84 -4.60
C GLN A 221 -35.51 2.64 -5.37
N PRO A 222 -35.80 3.08 -6.61
CA PRO A 222 -34.90 3.93 -7.38
C PRO A 222 -34.58 5.23 -6.62
N SER A 223 -33.33 5.67 -6.75
CA SER A 223 -32.85 6.92 -6.13
C SER A 223 -32.64 7.98 -7.21
N PRO A 224 -32.82 9.28 -6.92
CA PRO A 224 -32.49 10.35 -7.85
C PRO A 224 -31.03 10.33 -8.35
N ARG A 225 -30.14 9.66 -7.63
CA ARG A 225 -28.72 9.50 -8.02
C ARG A 225 -28.54 8.64 -9.28
N LEU A 226 -29.53 7.82 -9.64
CA LEU A 226 -29.49 7.04 -10.89
C LEU A 226 -29.34 7.94 -12.12
N ALA A 227 -29.97 9.12 -12.13
CA ALA A 227 -29.88 10.06 -13.24
C ALA A 227 -28.44 10.52 -13.53
N ASN A 228 -27.56 10.50 -12.53
CA ASN A 228 -26.18 10.94 -12.63
C ASN A 228 -25.19 9.82 -12.99
N ILE A 229 -25.65 8.57 -13.13
CA ILE A 229 -24.77 7.47 -13.52
C ILE A 229 -24.41 7.61 -15.00
N GLY A 230 -23.11 7.44 -15.32
CA GLY A 230 -22.60 7.40 -16.68
C GLY A 230 -22.57 5.97 -17.25
N VAL A 231 -22.42 5.86 -18.57
CA VAL A 231 -22.23 4.58 -19.26
C VAL A 231 -21.08 4.68 -20.25
N PHE A 232 -20.21 3.66 -20.25
CA PHE A 232 -19.17 3.48 -21.25
C PHE A 232 -19.43 2.17 -21.99
N ILE A 233 -19.77 2.25 -23.30
CA ILE A 233 -20.03 1.05 -24.12
C ILE A 233 -18.69 0.49 -24.59
N TRP A 234 -18.32 -0.66 -24.10
CA TRP A 234 -17.06 -1.31 -24.47
C TRP A 234 -17.23 -2.39 -25.54
N ALA A 235 -18.46 -2.86 -25.86
CA ALA A 235 -18.68 -3.82 -26.94
C ALA A 235 -20.05 -3.68 -27.61
N TRP A 236 -20.05 -3.96 -28.91
CA TRP A 236 -21.21 -4.16 -29.73
C TRP A 236 -21.05 -5.47 -30.52
N PRO A 237 -21.42 -6.64 -29.94
CA PRO A 237 -21.08 -7.98 -30.48
C PRO A 237 -21.46 -8.26 -31.92
N ASN A 238 -22.53 -7.66 -32.45
CA ASN A 238 -22.99 -7.81 -33.80
C ASN A 238 -23.00 -6.47 -34.57
N GLY A 239 -22.17 -5.53 -34.13
CA GLY A 239 -21.96 -4.22 -34.79
C GLY A 239 -21.05 -4.31 -36.03
N PRO A 240 -20.73 -3.17 -36.63
CA PRO A 240 -19.77 -3.08 -37.71
C PRO A 240 -18.45 -3.79 -37.38
N ARG A 241 -17.83 -4.45 -38.34
CA ARG A 241 -16.55 -5.15 -38.12
C ARG A 241 -15.43 -4.14 -37.87
N SER A 242 -15.39 -3.06 -38.67
CA SER A 242 -14.39 -1.99 -38.46
C SER A 242 -14.68 -1.26 -37.18
N MET A 243 -13.66 -1.13 -36.31
CA MET A 243 -13.75 -0.39 -35.06
C MET A 243 -14.07 1.08 -35.30
N THR A 244 -13.48 1.71 -36.32
CA THR A 244 -13.77 3.09 -36.68
C THR A 244 -15.25 3.30 -37.01
N GLN A 245 -15.84 2.42 -37.80
CA GLN A 245 -17.28 2.47 -38.13
C GLN A 245 -18.15 2.19 -36.89
N ARG A 246 -17.73 1.24 -36.05
CA ARG A 246 -18.41 0.91 -34.78
C ARG A 246 -18.43 2.10 -33.82
N LEU A 247 -17.30 2.81 -33.68
CA LEU A 247 -17.16 4.00 -32.82
C LEU A 247 -18.01 5.16 -33.33
N ALA A 248 -17.97 5.44 -34.63
CA ALA A 248 -18.81 6.48 -35.23
C ALA A 248 -20.30 6.19 -35.04
N ALA A 249 -20.74 4.95 -35.28
CA ALA A 249 -22.12 4.56 -35.07
C ALA A 249 -22.55 4.63 -33.59
N LEU A 250 -21.70 4.25 -32.65
CA LEU A 250 -21.95 4.41 -31.21
C LEU A 250 -22.11 5.87 -30.82
N ARG A 251 -21.29 6.78 -31.38
CA ARG A 251 -21.43 8.23 -31.16
C ARG A 251 -22.78 8.72 -31.66
N GLU A 252 -23.19 8.35 -32.86
CA GLU A 252 -24.49 8.74 -33.44
C GLU A 252 -25.67 8.22 -32.61
N MET A 253 -25.54 7.02 -32.04
CA MET A 253 -26.51 6.44 -31.11
C MET A 253 -26.56 7.13 -29.75
N GLY A 254 -25.62 8.06 -29.44
CA GLY A 254 -25.56 8.80 -28.18
C GLY A 254 -24.50 8.33 -27.18
N PHE A 255 -23.63 7.41 -27.57
CA PHE A 255 -22.57 6.86 -26.72
C PHE A 255 -21.19 7.41 -27.11
N ALA A 256 -21.02 8.72 -27.08
CA ALA A 256 -19.81 9.41 -27.57
C ALA A 256 -18.52 9.12 -26.76
N LEU A 257 -18.64 8.69 -25.50
CA LEU A 257 -17.46 8.41 -24.67
C LEU A 257 -16.59 7.30 -25.23
N THR A 258 -17.20 6.29 -25.86
CA THR A 258 -16.45 5.15 -26.41
C THR A 258 -15.51 5.60 -27.52
N GLU A 259 -15.96 6.45 -28.44
CA GLU A 259 -15.10 7.01 -29.49
C GLU A 259 -13.98 7.87 -28.90
N ARG A 260 -14.32 8.75 -27.96
CA ARG A 260 -13.36 9.66 -27.31
C ARG A 260 -12.21 8.96 -26.60
N TYR A 261 -12.46 7.76 -26.09
CA TYR A 261 -11.50 6.99 -25.28
C TYR A 261 -11.15 5.64 -25.91
N SER A 262 -11.07 5.57 -27.24
CA SER A 262 -10.62 4.38 -27.98
C SER A 262 -9.53 4.77 -28.95
N GLU A 263 -8.35 4.18 -28.80
CA GLU A 263 -7.18 4.53 -29.59
C GLU A 263 -6.58 3.31 -30.27
N PRO A 264 -6.22 3.41 -31.58
CA PRO A 264 -5.53 2.32 -32.26
C PRO A 264 -4.09 2.21 -31.77
N ILE A 265 -3.58 0.98 -31.66
CA ILE A 265 -2.20 0.70 -31.27
C ILE A 265 -1.61 -0.42 -32.13
N THR A 266 -0.28 -0.38 -32.28
CA THR A 266 0.50 -1.37 -33.02
C THR A 266 1.57 -2.05 -32.16
N SER A 267 1.84 -1.50 -30.97
CA SER A 267 2.95 -1.93 -30.12
C SER A 267 2.63 -1.81 -28.62
N LEU A 268 3.39 -2.56 -27.81
CA LEU A 268 3.36 -2.43 -26.35
C LEU A 268 3.75 -1.01 -25.91
N ALA A 269 4.67 -0.36 -26.59
CA ALA A 269 5.09 1.01 -26.28
C ALA A 269 3.94 2.01 -26.41
N GLU A 270 3.10 1.87 -27.44
CA GLU A 270 1.90 2.71 -27.63
C GLU A 270 0.84 2.41 -26.57
N ALA A 271 0.61 1.12 -26.26
CA ALA A 271 -0.29 0.73 -25.17
C ALA A 271 0.16 1.30 -23.82
N ARG A 272 1.48 1.27 -23.54
CA ARG A 272 2.08 1.83 -22.31
C ARG A 272 1.89 3.35 -22.26
N ARG A 273 2.11 4.06 -23.37
CA ARG A 273 1.90 5.51 -23.45
C ARG A 273 0.45 5.89 -23.13
N TRP A 274 -0.54 5.18 -23.69
CA TRP A 274 -1.95 5.45 -23.40
C TRP A 274 -2.33 5.07 -21.96
N ARG A 275 -1.82 3.94 -21.46
CA ARG A 275 -2.02 3.53 -20.07
C ARG A 275 -1.50 4.59 -19.09
N GLU A 276 -0.30 5.11 -19.30
CA GLU A 276 0.30 6.15 -18.48
C GLU A 276 -0.45 7.48 -18.63
N HIS A 277 -0.82 7.85 -19.86
CA HIS A 277 -1.59 9.06 -20.12
C HIS A 277 -2.89 9.08 -19.33
N TRP A 278 -3.70 8.02 -19.37
CA TRP A 278 -4.97 7.97 -18.64
C TRP A 278 -4.78 7.81 -17.12
N TYR A 279 -3.69 7.23 -16.67
CA TYR A 279 -3.35 7.15 -15.25
C TYR A 279 -3.07 8.54 -14.64
N GLN A 280 -2.45 9.45 -15.41
CA GLN A 280 -2.03 10.77 -14.96
C GLN A 280 -2.99 11.89 -15.32
N SER A 281 -3.78 11.72 -16.37
CA SER A 281 -4.67 12.76 -16.91
C SER A 281 -5.99 12.85 -16.14
N PRO A 282 -6.64 14.04 -16.19
CA PRO A 282 -8.01 14.18 -15.68
C PRO A 282 -8.97 13.32 -16.50
N MET A 283 -9.69 12.42 -15.83
CA MET A 283 -10.69 11.54 -16.43
C MET A 283 -12.08 11.84 -15.86
N PRO A 284 -13.17 11.62 -16.63
CA PRO A 284 -14.53 11.79 -16.13
C PRO A 284 -15.06 10.57 -15.36
N PHE A 285 -14.23 9.56 -15.17
CA PHE A 285 -14.52 8.32 -14.46
C PHE A 285 -13.25 7.74 -13.83
N VAL A 286 -13.45 6.89 -12.83
CA VAL A 286 -12.37 6.10 -12.22
C VAL A 286 -11.97 4.96 -13.15
N THR A 287 -10.68 4.65 -13.20
CA THR A 287 -10.13 3.54 -14.01
C THR A 287 -9.19 2.69 -13.16
N ASP A 288 -9.07 1.40 -13.46
CA ASP A 288 -8.13 0.48 -12.80
C ASP A 288 -7.05 -0.08 -13.74
N GLY A 289 -6.93 0.49 -14.95
CA GLY A 289 -6.00 0.07 -15.98
C GLY A 289 -6.49 0.41 -17.37
N VAL A 290 -6.06 -0.39 -18.32
CA VAL A 290 -6.51 -0.35 -19.72
C VAL A 290 -7.00 -1.73 -20.19
N VAL A 291 -7.86 -1.73 -21.19
CA VAL A 291 -8.24 -2.93 -21.96
C VAL A 291 -7.61 -2.80 -23.34
N ILE A 292 -6.86 -3.81 -23.74
CA ILE A 292 -6.36 -3.96 -25.12
C ILE A 292 -7.22 -5.00 -25.80
N ARG A 293 -7.74 -4.67 -26.97
CA ARG A 293 -8.64 -5.52 -27.71
C ARG A 293 -8.31 -5.56 -29.18
N GLN A 294 -8.63 -6.69 -29.81
CA GLN A 294 -8.54 -6.89 -31.25
C GLN A 294 -9.81 -6.36 -31.92
N GLU A 295 -9.68 -5.73 -33.09
CA GLU A 295 -10.81 -5.24 -33.89
C GLU A 295 -11.68 -6.42 -34.39
N ASP A 296 -11.02 -7.49 -34.84
CA ASP A 296 -11.65 -8.69 -35.32
C ASP A 296 -12.13 -9.59 -34.18
N GLU A 297 -13.31 -9.30 -33.66
CA GLU A 297 -13.97 -10.10 -32.64
C GLU A 297 -14.83 -11.22 -33.26
N PRO A 298 -14.92 -12.40 -32.62
CA PRO A 298 -15.88 -13.43 -33.06
C PRO A 298 -17.33 -12.91 -33.05
N ALA A 299 -18.18 -13.44 -33.92
CA ALA A 299 -19.60 -13.09 -33.87
C ALA A 299 -20.20 -13.39 -32.48
N GLY A 300 -21.11 -12.55 -32.01
CA GLY A 300 -21.65 -12.58 -30.64
C GLY A 300 -22.22 -13.94 -30.21
N ARG A 301 -22.73 -14.75 -31.17
CA ARG A 301 -23.22 -16.13 -30.90
C ARG A 301 -22.15 -17.07 -30.34
N TYR A 302 -20.86 -16.76 -30.55
CA TYR A 302 -19.73 -17.57 -30.06
C TYR A 302 -19.14 -17.05 -28.73
N TRP A 303 -19.67 -15.96 -28.21
CA TRP A 303 -19.17 -15.42 -26.97
C TRP A 303 -19.55 -16.30 -25.77
N GLN A 304 -18.62 -16.43 -24.84
CA GLN A 304 -18.77 -17.20 -23.61
C GLN A 304 -18.53 -16.33 -22.39
N SER A 305 -19.02 -16.74 -21.22
CA SER A 305 -18.89 -16.00 -19.96
C SER A 305 -17.48 -16.01 -19.37
N GLY A 306 -16.57 -16.84 -19.88
CA GLY A 306 -15.15 -16.87 -19.49
C GLY A 306 -14.33 -15.72 -20.06
N ALA A 307 -13.04 -15.70 -19.79
CA ALA A 307 -12.11 -14.74 -20.37
C ALA A 307 -12.06 -14.89 -21.90
N SER A 308 -12.12 -13.76 -22.60
CA SER A 308 -12.02 -13.74 -24.06
C SER A 308 -10.57 -13.87 -24.53
N GLU A 309 -10.36 -14.43 -25.72
CA GLU A 309 -9.03 -14.52 -26.34
C GLU A 309 -8.65 -13.23 -27.12
N TRP A 310 -9.64 -12.40 -27.45
CA TRP A 310 -9.45 -11.17 -28.26
C TRP A 310 -9.33 -9.89 -27.44
N SER A 311 -9.39 -9.99 -26.10
CA SER A 311 -9.21 -8.83 -25.22
C SER A 311 -8.53 -9.21 -23.91
N ILE A 312 -7.69 -8.30 -23.42
CA ILE A 312 -6.95 -8.43 -22.17
C ILE A 312 -7.07 -7.16 -21.34
N ALA A 313 -6.96 -7.32 -20.03
CA ALA A 313 -6.83 -6.20 -19.10
C ALA A 313 -5.39 -6.07 -18.63
N TRP A 314 -4.85 -4.85 -18.70
CA TRP A 314 -3.57 -4.45 -18.15
C TRP A 314 -3.81 -3.41 -17.05
N LYS A 315 -3.83 -3.88 -15.81
CA LYS A 315 -4.12 -3.02 -14.64
C LYS A 315 -2.99 -2.05 -14.33
N TYR A 316 -3.32 -0.96 -13.66
CA TYR A 316 -2.32 -0.08 -13.05
C TYR A 316 -1.54 -0.82 -11.95
N PRO A 317 -0.35 -0.30 -11.56
CA PRO A 317 0.34 -0.84 -10.40
C PRO A 317 -0.58 -0.81 -9.17
N PRO A 318 -0.59 -1.85 -8.36
CA PRO A 318 -1.45 -1.91 -7.18
C PRO A 318 -1.03 -0.85 -6.17
N ILE A 319 -2.03 -0.13 -5.62
CA ILE A 319 -1.82 0.87 -4.56
C ILE A 319 -1.56 0.17 -3.23
N HIS A 320 -2.17 -1.00 -3.02
CA HIS A 320 -2.01 -1.82 -1.83
C HIS A 320 -1.22 -3.08 -2.16
N ARG A 321 -0.33 -3.46 -1.25
CA ARG A 321 0.34 -4.76 -1.29
C ARG A 321 -0.06 -5.61 -0.10
N VAL A 322 -0.28 -6.87 -0.34
CA VAL A 322 -0.45 -7.86 0.72
C VAL A 322 0.92 -8.38 1.11
N ALA A 323 1.26 -8.26 2.39
CA ALA A 323 2.53 -8.71 2.96
C ALA A 323 2.28 -9.64 4.15
N GLU A 324 3.10 -10.67 4.30
CA GLU A 324 3.09 -11.52 5.49
C GLU A 324 3.84 -10.85 6.63
N VAL A 325 3.28 -10.90 7.82
CA VAL A 325 3.92 -10.43 9.05
C VAL A 325 4.90 -11.50 9.53
N LYS A 326 6.19 -11.18 9.53
CA LYS A 326 7.25 -12.07 10.02
C LYS A 326 7.52 -11.89 11.51
N GLY A 327 7.22 -10.71 12.05
CA GLY A 327 7.45 -10.40 13.46
C GLY A 327 6.84 -9.07 13.86
N VAL A 328 6.82 -8.84 15.17
CA VAL A 328 6.40 -7.56 15.77
C VAL A 328 7.52 -7.08 16.68
N GLU A 329 7.99 -5.87 16.45
CA GLU A 329 9.02 -5.22 17.24
C GLU A 329 8.40 -4.09 18.06
N PHE A 330 8.88 -3.90 19.29
CA PHE A 330 8.41 -2.87 20.19
C PHE A 330 9.53 -1.88 20.56
N PRO A 331 9.86 -0.94 19.64
CA PRO A 331 10.86 0.07 19.93
C PRO A 331 10.40 1.00 21.06
N VAL A 332 11.28 1.24 22.04
CA VAL A 332 11.04 2.18 23.13
C VAL A 332 11.69 3.51 22.77
N GLY A 333 10.90 4.56 22.72
CA GLY A 333 11.40 5.92 22.50
C GLY A 333 12.05 6.53 23.73
N ARG A 334 12.83 7.60 23.57
CA ARG A 334 13.51 8.30 24.67
C ARG A 334 12.60 8.75 25.84
N THR A 335 11.32 8.95 25.57
CA THR A 335 10.30 9.34 26.56
C THR A 335 9.53 8.16 27.15
N GLY A 336 10.03 6.94 26.98
CA GLY A 336 9.37 5.75 27.46
C GLY A 336 8.15 5.28 26.61
N LYS A 337 7.76 6.02 25.58
CA LYS A 337 6.67 5.58 24.70
C LYS A 337 7.10 4.39 23.88
N ILE A 338 6.32 3.30 23.96
CA ILE A 338 6.56 2.08 23.20
C ILE A 338 5.76 2.14 21.92
N GLY A 339 6.45 2.01 20.79
CA GLY A 339 5.85 1.83 19.47
C GLY A 339 5.58 0.35 19.16
N ALA A 340 4.87 0.09 18.07
CA ALA A 340 4.77 -1.24 17.47
C ALA A 340 5.11 -1.13 15.99
N VAL A 341 6.03 -1.97 15.53
CA VAL A 341 6.49 -2.03 14.15
C VAL A 341 6.37 -3.46 13.67
N LEU A 342 5.63 -3.69 12.60
CA LEU A 342 5.56 -5.00 11.96
C LEU A 342 6.78 -5.18 11.05
N ALA A 343 7.48 -6.28 11.21
CA ALA A 343 8.43 -6.79 10.23
C ALA A 343 7.65 -7.62 9.22
N LEU A 344 7.84 -7.35 7.94
CA LEU A 344 7.06 -7.92 6.83
C LEU A 344 7.98 -8.68 5.87
N ASP A 345 7.43 -9.65 5.16
CA ASP A 345 8.00 -10.03 3.89
C ASP A 345 8.10 -8.78 3.01
N THR A 346 9.26 -8.62 2.37
CA THR A 346 9.51 -7.42 1.58
C THR A 346 8.59 -7.35 0.38
N VAL A 347 7.83 -6.27 0.28
CA VAL A 347 6.98 -5.98 -0.86
C VAL A 347 7.41 -4.68 -1.54
N THR A 348 7.20 -4.60 -2.87
CA THR A 348 7.48 -3.39 -3.64
C THR A 348 6.22 -2.56 -3.76
N LEU A 349 6.28 -1.31 -3.28
CA LEU A 349 5.24 -0.28 -3.44
C LEU A 349 5.86 0.89 -4.21
N ASP A 350 5.36 1.17 -5.41
CA ASP A 350 6.03 2.02 -6.40
C ASP A 350 7.48 1.54 -6.64
N ASP A 351 8.46 2.37 -6.38
CA ASP A 351 9.90 2.08 -6.46
C ASP A 351 10.54 1.69 -5.11
N LYS A 352 9.73 1.55 -4.04
CA LYS A 352 10.21 1.34 -2.67
C LYS A 352 10.04 -0.10 -2.22
N GLN A 353 11.12 -0.64 -1.66
CA GLN A 353 11.07 -1.90 -0.92
C GLN A 353 10.57 -1.64 0.51
N VAL A 354 9.44 -2.24 0.88
CA VAL A 354 8.81 -2.11 2.19
C VAL A 354 8.89 -3.43 2.92
N SER A 355 9.70 -3.49 3.97
CA SER A 355 9.85 -4.64 4.87
C SER A 355 9.41 -4.33 6.30
N ARG A 356 9.02 -3.08 6.58
CA ARG A 356 8.60 -2.66 7.93
C ARG A 356 7.50 -1.62 7.85
N VAL A 357 6.51 -1.72 8.74
CA VAL A 357 5.45 -0.72 8.88
C VAL A 357 5.21 -0.37 10.34
N ASN A 358 5.19 0.92 10.64
CA ASN A 358 4.90 1.42 11.98
C ASN A 358 3.39 1.48 12.21
N VAL A 359 2.91 0.75 13.20
CA VAL A 359 1.48 0.66 13.56
C VAL A 359 1.10 1.71 14.62
N GLY A 360 2.08 2.35 15.24
CA GLY A 360 1.88 3.34 16.30
C GLY A 360 2.13 2.75 17.69
N SER A 361 1.17 2.87 18.61
CA SER A 361 1.31 2.39 19.98
C SER A 361 0.98 0.90 20.13
N VAL A 362 1.46 0.27 21.21
CA VAL A 362 1.10 -1.09 21.62
C VAL A 362 -0.43 -1.26 21.71
N ALA A 363 -1.15 -0.27 22.26
CA ALA A 363 -2.60 -0.31 22.34
C ALA A 363 -3.27 -0.31 20.96
N ARG A 364 -2.69 0.39 19.98
CA ARG A 364 -3.19 0.37 18.61
C ARG A 364 -2.90 -0.96 17.92
N TRP A 365 -1.71 -1.52 18.13
CA TRP A 365 -1.37 -2.86 17.63
C TRP A 365 -2.31 -3.93 18.20
N ARG A 366 -2.59 -3.92 19.51
CA ARG A 366 -3.57 -4.84 20.12
C ARG A 366 -4.95 -4.74 19.49
N ARG A 367 -5.40 -3.53 19.12
CA ARG A 367 -6.69 -3.35 18.41
C ARG A 367 -6.67 -3.91 17.00
N TRP A 368 -5.54 -3.86 16.30
CA TRP A 368 -5.38 -4.51 15.01
C TRP A 368 -5.36 -6.04 15.13
N ASP A 369 -4.97 -6.56 16.28
CA ASP A 369 -4.81 -7.98 16.55
C ASP A 369 -3.97 -8.68 15.47
N VAL A 370 -2.76 -8.15 15.22
CA VAL A 370 -1.83 -8.62 14.19
C VAL A 370 -0.72 -9.43 14.83
N MET A 371 -0.51 -10.65 14.33
CA MET A 371 0.51 -11.59 14.79
C MET A 371 1.38 -12.08 13.62
N PRO A 372 2.55 -12.65 13.89
CA PRO A 372 3.34 -13.33 12.86
C PRO A 372 2.54 -14.43 12.16
N GLY A 373 2.68 -14.52 10.83
CA GLY A 373 1.91 -15.40 9.97
C GLY A 373 0.66 -14.74 9.37
N ASP A 374 0.11 -13.68 9.98
CA ASP A 374 -1.01 -12.94 9.41
C ASP A 374 -0.59 -12.19 8.12
N ARG A 375 -1.55 -11.91 7.25
CA ARG A 375 -1.32 -11.08 6.07
C ARG A 375 -2.05 -9.76 6.19
N VAL A 376 -1.31 -8.72 5.88
CA VAL A 376 -1.77 -7.33 6.02
C VAL A 376 -1.68 -6.59 4.69
N THR A 377 -2.58 -5.64 4.48
CA THR A 377 -2.47 -4.68 3.39
C THR A 377 -1.66 -3.48 3.81
N VAL A 378 -0.70 -3.11 2.98
CA VAL A 378 0.14 -1.92 3.16
C VAL A 378 0.11 -1.03 1.93
N SER A 379 0.14 0.27 2.15
CA SER A 379 0.23 1.30 1.11
C SER A 379 1.25 2.37 1.50
N LEU A 380 1.49 3.31 0.58
CA LEU A 380 2.31 4.50 0.86
C LEU A 380 1.40 5.70 1.15
N ALA A 381 1.59 6.34 2.30
CA ALA A 381 0.88 7.56 2.68
C ALA A 381 1.77 8.80 2.47
N GLY A 382 1.17 9.91 2.03
CA GLY A 382 1.82 11.21 1.89
C GLY A 382 3.12 11.16 1.11
N ARG A 383 4.25 11.42 1.77
CA ARG A 383 5.59 11.43 1.13
C ARG A 383 6.22 10.03 1.00
N GLY A 384 5.43 9.00 0.81
CA GLY A 384 5.90 7.63 0.64
C GLY A 384 6.26 6.93 1.96
N ILE A 385 5.49 7.18 3.03
CA ILE A 385 5.64 6.50 4.32
C ILE A 385 4.76 5.25 4.32
N PRO A 386 5.32 4.06 4.59
CA PRO A 386 4.53 2.83 4.69
C PRO A 386 3.44 2.93 5.75
N ARG A 387 2.23 2.53 5.39
CA ARG A 387 1.04 2.55 6.25
C ARG A 387 0.36 1.19 6.24
N LEU A 388 -0.07 0.73 7.41
CA LEU A 388 -0.96 -0.42 7.56
C LEU A 388 -2.39 0.02 7.26
N ASP A 389 -3.04 -0.62 6.29
CA ASP A 389 -4.42 -0.32 5.89
C ASP A 389 -5.41 -1.33 6.45
N GLY A 390 -5.03 -2.60 6.56
CA GLY A 390 -5.92 -3.64 7.08
C GLY A 390 -5.23 -4.97 7.33
N VAL A 391 -5.94 -5.87 7.99
CA VAL A 391 -5.60 -7.30 8.09
C VAL A 391 -6.52 -8.04 7.14
N VAL A 392 -5.95 -8.69 6.13
CA VAL A 392 -6.72 -9.40 5.09
C VAL A 392 -6.75 -10.90 5.29
N TRP A 393 -5.85 -11.43 6.09
CA TRP A 393 -5.81 -12.85 6.42
C TRP A 393 -5.21 -13.08 7.81
N ARG A 394 -5.81 -13.96 8.58
CA ARG A 394 -5.27 -14.43 9.84
C ARG A 394 -4.86 -15.88 9.69
N SER A 395 -3.58 -16.18 9.93
CA SER A 395 -3.06 -17.54 9.84
C SER A 395 -3.77 -18.46 10.83
N VAL A 396 -3.95 -19.72 10.45
CA VAL A 396 -4.50 -20.75 11.34
C VAL A 396 -3.60 -20.95 12.55
N GLU A 397 -2.29 -20.96 12.35
CA GLU A 397 -1.29 -21.04 13.42
C GLU A 397 -0.67 -19.66 13.63
N ARG A 398 -1.17 -18.92 14.61
CA ARG A 398 -0.67 -17.60 14.99
C ARG A 398 0.33 -17.73 16.13
N LEU A 399 1.53 -17.20 15.91
CA LEU A 399 2.54 -17.10 16.98
C LEU A 399 2.17 -15.95 17.90
N THR A 400 2.01 -16.24 19.20
CA THR A 400 1.78 -15.18 20.19
C THR A 400 3.01 -14.34 20.39
N VAL A 401 2.81 -13.03 20.53
CA VAL A 401 3.88 -12.06 20.77
C VAL A 401 3.55 -11.28 22.03
N ASP A 402 4.45 -11.31 23.00
CA ASP A 402 4.31 -10.55 24.24
C ASP A 402 4.82 -9.11 24.05
N ALA A 403 3.92 -8.16 24.22
CA ALA A 403 4.32 -6.75 24.23
C ALA A 403 4.93 -6.40 25.58
N PRO A 404 5.99 -5.56 25.61
CA PRO A 404 6.57 -5.07 26.88
C PRO A 404 5.52 -4.36 27.71
N ASP A 405 5.68 -4.44 29.04
CA ASP A 405 4.87 -3.66 29.96
C ASP A 405 5.14 -2.16 29.76
N THR A 406 4.08 -1.45 29.40
CA THR A 406 4.17 -0.01 29.14
C THR A 406 4.40 0.81 30.42
N ALA A 407 4.17 0.23 31.60
CA ALA A 407 4.42 0.90 32.88
C ALA A 407 5.91 0.92 33.27
N GLN A 408 6.73 0.07 32.66
CA GLN A 408 8.16 0.00 32.92
C GLN A 408 8.93 1.26 32.47
N PHE A 409 8.38 2.00 31.49
CA PHE A 409 9.07 3.09 30.83
C PHE A 409 8.23 4.37 30.88
N ASP A 410 8.86 5.44 31.35
CA ASP A 410 8.31 6.78 31.34
C ASP A 410 9.34 7.83 30.90
N GLU A 411 8.99 9.10 30.97
CA GLU A 411 9.87 10.18 30.56
C GLU A 411 11.03 10.45 31.54
N PHE A 412 11.03 9.84 32.73
CA PHE A 412 12.07 9.97 33.77
C PHE A 412 12.80 8.67 34.07
N SER A 413 12.44 7.55 33.39
CA SER A 413 13.14 6.28 33.52
C SER A 413 14.39 6.20 32.65
N CYS A 414 15.28 5.26 32.96
CA CYS A 414 16.43 4.87 32.12
C CYS A 414 17.45 5.98 31.81
N PHE A 415 17.73 6.84 32.76
CA PHE A 415 18.93 7.71 32.71
C PHE A 415 20.22 6.94 32.98
N ARG A 416 20.13 5.82 33.70
CA ARG A 416 21.22 4.85 33.89
C ARG A 416 20.99 3.61 33.08
N TRP A 417 22.10 2.99 32.66
CA TRP A 417 22.07 1.76 31.93
C TRP A 417 21.71 0.58 32.84
N SER A 418 20.84 -0.27 32.36
CA SER A 418 20.59 -1.63 32.83
C SER A 418 20.10 -2.48 31.67
N LYS A 419 20.13 -3.80 31.81
CA LYS A 419 19.63 -4.68 30.76
C LYS A 419 18.17 -4.38 30.41
N ALA A 420 17.32 -4.11 31.40
CA ALA A 420 15.91 -3.74 31.20
C ALA A 420 15.76 -2.36 30.56
N CYS A 421 16.65 -1.42 30.87
CA CYS A 421 16.66 -0.05 30.33
C CYS A 421 17.30 0.08 28.94
N GLN A 422 17.96 -0.94 28.43
CA GLN A 422 18.76 -0.85 27.20
C GLN A 422 18.05 -0.15 26.03
N PRO A 423 16.77 -0.43 25.69
CA PRO A 423 16.11 0.21 24.56
C PRO A 423 15.92 1.71 24.75
N GLN A 424 15.42 2.15 25.90
CA GLN A 424 15.18 3.56 26.18
C GLN A 424 16.49 4.34 26.39
N PHE A 425 17.46 3.74 27.06
CA PHE A 425 18.79 4.34 27.27
C PHE A 425 19.48 4.61 25.93
N LEU A 426 19.43 3.64 25.00
CA LEU A 426 19.94 3.81 23.65
C LEU A 426 19.20 4.92 22.90
N ALA A 427 17.87 4.97 22.98
CA ALA A 427 17.08 6.03 22.36
C ALA A 427 17.41 7.43 22.92
N ARG A 428 17.74 7.53 24.22
CA ARG A 428 18.23 8.77 24.83
C ARG A 428 19.59 9.19 24.29
N LEU A 429 20.54 8.27 24.14
CA LEU A 429 21.85 8.54 23.55
C LEU A 429 21.78 8.97 22.09
N VAL A 430 20.93 8.32 21.31
CA VAL A 430 20.67 8.70 19.90
C VAL A 430 20.09 10.11 19.82
N TRP A 431 19.16 10.47 20.70
CA TRP A 431 18.62 11.82 20.80
C TRP A 431 19.69 12.82 21.24
N LEU A 432 20.48 12.49 22.28
CA LEU A 432 21.53 13.34 22.82
C LEU A 432 22.55 13.73 21.75
N SER A 433 22.93 12.80 20.87
CA SER A 433 23.87 13.05 19.77
C SER A 433 23.26 13.70 18.54
N SER A 434 21.94 13.79 18.43
CA SER A 434 21.25 14.37 17.26
C SER A 434 21.47 15.88 17.14
N ASP A 435 21.10 16.47 16.00
CA ASP A 435 21.14 17.93 15.75
C ASP A 435 20.28 18.71 16.76
N ALA A 436 19.18 18.12 17.22
CA ALA A 436 18.33 18.69 18.27
C ALA A 436 18.96 18.57 19.69
N GLY A 437 19.90 17.65 19.87
CA GLY A 437 20.72 17.48 21.07
C GLY A 437 22.06 18.22 20.97
N LEU A 438 23.17 17.52 21.14
CA LEU A 438 24.53 18.06 21.11
C LEU A 438 25.16 18.12 19.70
N ALA A 439 24.46 17.68 18.66
CA ALA A 439 24.90 17.66 17.26
C ALA A 439 26.22 16.91 17.02
N ILE A 440 26.41 15.74 17.64
CA ILE A 440 27.63 14.94 17.51
C ILE A 440 27.54 14.12 16.22
N GLN A 441 28.28 14.50 15.20
CA GLN A 441 28.25 13.88 13.89
C GLN A 441 28.84 12.45 13.90
N GLY A 442 28.27 11.56 13.10
CA GLY A 442 28.76 10.18 12.94
C GLY A 442 28.34 9.19 14.03
N LEU A 443 27.66 9.64 15.07
CA LEU A 443 27.09 8.80 16.12
C LEU A 443 25.64 8.42 15.78
N ARG A 444 25.47 7.20 15.30
CA ARG A 444 24.15 6.58 15.07
C ARG A 444 23.95 5.43 16.05
N GLU A 445 22.75 4.87 16.06
CA GLU A 445 22.34 3.79 16.95
C GLU A 445 23.35 2.62 17.03
N GLY A 446 23.85 2.15 15.88
CA GLY A 446 24.83 1.05 15.83
C GLY A 446 26.17 1.39 16.51
N MET A 447 26.60 2.66 16.46
CA MET A 447 27.80 3.11 17.14
C MET A 447 27.57 3.16 18.66
N TRP A 448 26.45 3.71 19.09
CA TRP A 448 26.09 3.72 20.51
C TRP A 448 25.98 2.32 21.10
N LYS A 449 25.37 1.36 20.37
CA LYS A 449 25.32 -0.05 20.80
C LYS A 449 26.71 -0.60 21.09
N ARG A 450 27.66 -0.39 20.20
CA ARG A 450 29.05 -0.85 20.37
C ARG A 450 29.74 -0.20 21.56
N LEU A 451 29.63 1.11 21.70
CA LEU A 451 30.21 1.85 22.83
C LEU A 451 29.63 1.38 24.17
N ILE A 452 28.31 1.17 24.24
CA ILE A 452 27.68 0.64 25.46
C ILE A 452 28.24 -0.74 25.81
N GLN A 453 28.32 -1.63 24.81
CA GLN A 453 28.79 -3.01 25.02
C GLN A 453 30.25 -3.08 25.45
N ALA A 454 31.11 -2.26 24.84
CA ALA A 454 32.54 -2.30 25.11
C ALA A 454 32.94 -1.60 26.40
N HIS A 455 32.31 -0.50 26.76
CA HIS A 455 32.72 0.35 27.90
C HIS A 455 31.68 0.41 29.02
N GLN A 456 30.59 -0.35 28.94
CA GLN A 456 29.54 -0.43 29.94
C GLN A 456 29.14 0.98 30.47
N LEU A 457 28.77 1.85 29.52
CA LEU A 457 28.36 3.22 29.86
C LEU A 457 27.27 3.19 30.95
N LYS A 458 27.56 3.72 32.12
CA LYS A 458 26.66 3.66 33.27
C LYS A 458 25.53 4.68 33.20
N ASP A 459 25.76 5.81 32.55
CA ASP A 459 24.83 6.92 32.38
C ASP A 459 24.97 7.58 31.01
N LEU A 460 24.15 8.61 30.73
CA LEU A 460 24.09 9.26 29.43
C LEU A 460 25.29 10.13 29.07
N ILE A 461 26.18 10.40 30.02
CA ILE A 461 27.35 11.27 29.83
C ILE A 461 28.69 10.55 30.02
N GLY A 462 28.71 9.27 30.40
CA GLY A 462 29.90 8.47 30.61
C GLY A 462 30.87 8.40 29.42
N TRP A 463 30.37 8.66 28.20
CA TRP A 463 31.17 8.73 26.97
C TRP A 463 32.13 9.94 26.93
N LEU A 464 31.90 11.01 27.75
CA LEU A 464 32.82 12.15 27.86
C LEU A 464 34.18 11.79 28.45
N ALA A 465 34.26 10.68 29.19
CA ALA A 465 35.49 10.18 29.79
C ALA A 465 36.28 9.23 28.87
N LEU A 466 35.73 8.85 27.73
CA LEU A 466 36.38 7.92 26.82
C LEU A 466 37.57 8.55 26.10
N GLU A 467 38.70 7.85 26.13
CA GLU A 467 39.90 8.21 25.39
C GLU A 467 39.86 7.72 23.94
N ARG A 468 40.69 8.31 23.08
CA ARG A 468 40.75 7.99 21.65
C ARG A 468 40.94 6.50 21.38
N HIS A 469 41.88 5.83 22.07
CA HIS A 469 42.14 4.41 21.91
C HIS A 469 40.94 3.53 22.31
N GLN A 470 40.22 3.94 23.36
CA GLN A 470 38.99 3.24 23.80
C GLN A 470 37.88 3.33 22.75
N ILE A 471 37.73 4.49 22.11
CA ILE A 471 36.75 4.67 21.00
C ILE A 471 37.13 3.81 19.79
N SER A 472 38.43 3.75 19.43
CA SER A 472 38.94 2.96 18.34
C SER A 472 38.65 1.46 18.54
N THR A 473 39.00 0.94 19.71
CA THR A 473 38.84 -0.46 20.08
C THR A 473 37.35 -0.88 20.14
N ALA A 474 36.54 -0.07 20.82
CA ALA A 474 35.11 -0.39 21.04
C ALA A 474 34.29 -0.43 19.76
N ALA A 475 34.57 0.48 18.85
CA ALA A 475 33.73 0.68 17.71
C ALA A 475 34.18 -0.09 16.47
N SER A 476 35.30 -0.81 16.55
CA SER A 476 35.98 -1.40 15.36
C SER A 476 36.13 -0.33 14.25
N VAL A 477 36.49 0.89 14.65
CA VAL A 477 36.72 2.00 13.72
C VAL A 477 38.21 2.34 13.67
N GLY A 478 38.68 2.73 12.48
CA GLY A 478 40.07 3.15 12.33
C GLY A 478 40.40 4.36 13.18
N GLU A 479 41.70 4.52 13.51
CA GLU A 479 42.25 5.58 14.36
C GLU A 479 41.82 7.01 13.94
N THR A 480 41.76 7.28 12.64
CA THR A 480 41.32 8.56 12.11
C THR A 480 39.88 8.89 12.54
N ARG A 481 38.97 7.94 12.41
CA ARG A 481 37.56 8.12 12.79
C ARG A 481 37.39 8.21 14.31
N ALA A 482 38.15 7.43 15.06
CA ALA A 482 38.19 7.52 16.53
C ALA A 482 38.66 8.88 16.96
N GLY A 483 39.72 9.43 16.33
CA GLY A 483 40.22 10.78 16.58
C GLY A 483 39.19 11.88 16.32
N LEU A 484 38.43 11.79 15.21
CA LEU A 484 37.36 12.72 14.90
C LEU A 484 36.23 12.67 15.94
N LEU A 485 35.81 11.47 16.34
CA LEU A 485 34.78 11.32 17.39
C LEU A 485 35.25 11.87 18.73
N TYR A 486 36.50 11.59 19.12
CA TYR A 486 37.10 12.13 20.34
C TYR A 486 37.11 13.67 20.33
N GLN A 487 37.54 14.30 19.23
CA GLN A 487 37.50 15.75 19.09
C GLN A 487 36.09 16.30 19.23
N GLN A 488 35.11 15.65 18.64
CA GLN A 488 33.71 16.06 18.77
C GLN A 488 33.20 15.89 20.21
N PHE A 489 33.58 14.82 20.91
CA PHE A 489 33.27 14.67 22.33
C PHE A 489 33.85 15.82 23.15
N GLN A 490 35.10 16.18 22.93
CA GLN A 490 35.72 17.30 23.62
C GLN A 490 35.06 18.64 23.28
N SER A 491 34.66 18.86 22.02
CA SER A 491 34.00 20.11 21.61
C SER A 491 32.63 20.31 22.26
N THR A 492 31.94 19.24 22.67
CA THR A 492 30.66 19.37 23.39
C THR A 492 30.82 20.07 24.75
N ARG A 493 32.01 20.05 25.35
CA ARG A 493 32.28 20.73 26.60
C ARG A 493 32.19 22.26 26.48
N GLN A 494 32.27 22.79 25.27
CA GLN A 494 32.12 24.22 24.99
C GLN A 494 30.66 24.64 24.79
N LEU A 495 29.72 23.68 24.72
CA LEU A 495 28.31 23.97 24.55
C LEU A 495 27.72 24.50 25.88
N PRO A 496 26.77 25.46 25.82
CA PRO A 496 26.16 26.03 27.00
C PRO A 496 25.31 25.00 27.76
N LEU A 497 25.15 25.20 29.06
CA LEU A 497 24.35 24.36 29.94
C LEU A 497 22.92 24.13 29.41
N SER A 498 22.32 25.17 28.84
CA SER A 498 21.00 25.10 28.22
C SER A 498 20.90 24.00 27.13
N ARG A 499 21.96 23.83 26.34
CA ARG A 499 22.04 22.81 25.29
C ARG A 499 22.10 21.40 25.90
N TRP A 500 22.86 21.23 26.97
CA TRP A 500 22.97 19.98 27.71
C TRP A 500 21.66 19.56 28.35
N LEU A 501 20.93 20.48 28.99
CA LEU A 501 19.62 20.19 29.57
C LEU A 501 18.60 19.68 28.52
N LEU A 502 18.58 20.33 27.37
CA LEU A 502 17.71 19.91 26.26
C LEU A 502 18.13 18.55 25.68
N ALA A 503 19.43 18.31 25.55
CA ALA A 503 19.98 17.05 25.09
C ALA A 503 19.71 15.89 26.05
N LEU A 504 19.73 16.12 27.34
CA LEU A 504 19.34 15.13 28.36
C LEU A 504 17.83 14.88 28.41
N GLY A 505 17.03 15.70 27.74
CA GLY A 505 15.60 15.48 27.56
C GLY A 505 14.69 16.36 28.39
N MET A 506 15.15 17.53 28.83
CA MET A 506 14.30 18.53 29.51
C MET A 506 13.07 18.83 28.65
N PRO A 507 11.83 18.70 29.17
CA PRO A 507 10.61 18.81 28.37
C PRO A 507 10.19 20.27 28.12
N LEU A 508 11.14 21.12 27.65
CA LEU A 508 10.92 22.53 27.37
C LEU A 508 10.56 22.72 25.88
N PRO A 509 9.51 23.48 25.51
CA PRO A 509 9.18 23.76 24.13
C PRO A 509 10.21 24.66 23.47
N GLN A 510 10.40 24.55 22.17
CA GLN A 510 11.41 25.33 21.44
C GLN A 510 11.23 26.85 21.61
N SER A 511 9.98 27.33 21.69
CA SER A 511 9.63 28.73 21.93
C SER A 511 10.15 29.29 23.26
N ALA A 512 10.50 28.41 24.23
CA ALA A 512 10.96 28.79 25.56
C ALA A 512 12.47 28.49 25.79
N HIS A 513 13.21 27.98 24.79
CA HIS A 513 14.62 27.61 24.96
C HIS A 513 15.48 28.78 25.40
N GLY A 514 15.19 30.01 24.94
CA GLY A 514 15.92 31.23 25.35
C GLY A 514 15.88 31.53 26.86
N ALA A 515 14.87 31.03 27.57
CA ALA A 515 14.72 31.22 29.00
C ALA A 515 15.73 30.43 29.85
N LEU A 516 16.54 29.56 29.25
CA LEU A 516 17.61 28.82 29.90
C LEU A 516 18.95 29.58 29.87
N SER A 517 19.13 30.52 28.95
CA SER A 517 20.39 31.20 28.72
C SER A 517 20.75 32.09 29.91
N GLY A 518 22.04 32.03 30.35
CA GLY A 518 22.56 32.84 31.42
C GLY A 518 22.17 32.40 32.85
N HIS A 519 21.49 31.26 32.99
CA HIS A 519 21.12 30.72 34.30
C HIS A 519 21.95 29.48 34.63
N SER A 520 22.42 29.39 35.88
CA SER A 520 23.02 28.17 36.39
C SER A 520 21.97 27.08 36.66
N PHE A 521 22.41 25.83 36.75
CA PHE A 521 21.50 24.72 37.07
C PHE A 521 20.74 24.94 38.38
N SER A 522 21.44 25.44 39.42
CA SER A 522 20.82 25.75 40.70
C SER A 522 19.73 26.83 40.61
N GLN A 523 19.94 27.89 39.80
CA GLN A 523 18.91 28.91 39.57
C GLN A 523 17.69 28.36 38.87
N LEU A 524 17.88 27.45 37.89
CA LEU A 524 16.78 26.80 37.21
C LEU A 524 15.98 25.85 38.12
N GLN A 525 16.65 25.17 39.04
CA GLN A 525 16.00 24.31 40.06
C GLN A 525 15.12 25.11 41.01
N GLN A 526 15.54 26.32 41.37
CA GLN A 526 14.81 27.18 42.31
C GLN A 526 13.54 27.79 41.71
N ARG A 527 13.39 27.78 40.39
CA ARG A 527 12.17 28.29 39.75
C ARG A 527 10.94 27.49 40.15
N SER A 528 9.93 28.20 40.61
CA SER A 528 8.63 27.66 40.97
C SER A 528 7.83 27.22 39.73
N ILE A 529 6.82 26.38 39.94
CA ILE A 529 5.88 25.97 38.86
C ILE A 529 5.19 27.17 38.21
N PRO A 530 4.70 28.19 38.97
CA PRO A 530 4.12 29.39 38.36
C PRO A 530 5.11 30.18 37.47
N GLU A 531 6.36 30.27 37.83
CA GLU A 531 7.38 30.94 37.01
C GLU A 531 7.64 30.19 35.70
N TRP A 532 7.68 28.83 35.72
CA TRP A 532 7.76 28.04 34.52
C TRP A 532 6.54 28.20 33.60
N GLN A 533 5.34 28.43 34.19
CA GLN A 533 4.10 28.64 33.41
C GLN A 533 4.08 29.98 32.66
N GLN A 534 4.89 30.95 33.04
CA GLN A 534 5.00 32.25 32.36
C GLN A 534 5.68 32.09 30.97
N LEU A 535 6.38 31.00 30.74
CA LEU A 535 7.08 30.77 29.48
C LEU A 535 6.11 30.35 28.34
N PRO A 536 6.37 30.78 27.09
CA PRO A 536 5.52 30.47 25.98
C PRO A 536 5.41 28.97 25.73
N GLY A 537 4.19 28.44 25.66
CA GLY A 537 3.90 27.02 25.43
C GLY A 537 4.09 26.13 26.64
N VAL A 538 4.28 26.69 27.86
CA VAL A 538 4.43 25.95 29.11
C VAL A 538 3.17 26.07 29.95
N GLY A 539 2.24 25.12 29.83
CA GLY A 539 1.11 24.96 30.75
C GLY A 539 1.49 24.20 32.03
N TYR A 540 0.60 24.15 33.01
CA TYR A 540 0.80 23.53 34.32
C TYR A 540 1.43 22.13 34.26
N ARG A 541 0.91 21.25 33.43
CA ARG A 541 1.42 19.87 33.30
C ARG A 541 2.89 19.84 32.84
N ARG A 542 3.25 20.72 31.93
CA ARG A 542 4.62 20.82 31.42
C ARG A 542 5.56 21.45 32.44
N ALA A 543 5.13 22.53 33.11
CA ALA A 543 5.89 23.17 34.20
C ALA A 543 6.23 22.18 35.33
N ARG A 544 5.26 21.35 35.72
CA ARG A 544 5.47 20.28 36.69
C ARG A 544 6.51 19.26 36.22
N LYS A 545 6.45 18.85 34.94
CA LYS A 545 7.44 17.91 34.35
C LYS A 545 8.85 18.54 34.28
N ILE A 546 8.97 19.82 33.99
CA ILE A 546 10.23 20.53 34.00
C ILE A 546 10.82 20.50 35.40
N SER A 547 10.04 20.84 36.41
CA SER A 547 10.48 20.78 37.81
C SER A 547 10.88 19.36 38.23
N GLN A 548 10.08 18.33 37.87
CA GLN A 548 10.40 16.92 38.14
C GLN A 548 11.73 16.51 37.49
N PHE A 549 11.98 16.92 36.23
CA PHE A 549 13.22 16.66 35.53
C PHE A 549 14.43 17.26 36.26
N LEU A 550 14.37 18.53 36.61
CA LEU A 550 15.47 19.24 37.29
C LEU A 550 15.79 18.71 38.69
N HIS A 551 14.79 18.17 39.38
CA HIS A 551 14.96 17.57 40.71
C HIS A 551 15.19 16.05 40.67
N HIS A 552 15.23 15.43 39.46
CA HIS A 552 15.47 14.01 39.37
C HIS A 552 16.89 13.64 39.79
N PRO A 553 17.09 12.65 40.71
CA PRO A 553 18.42 12.34 41.29
C PRO A 553 19.48 12.05 40.22
N GLU A 554 19.15 11.31 39.17
CA GLU A 554 20.10 10.98 38.11
C GLU A 554 20.46 12.21 37.26
N VAL A 555 19.50 13.10 37.00
CA VAL A 555 19.77 14.36 36.31
C VAL A 555 20.70 15.24 37.12
N GLN A 556 20.45 15.39 38.43
CA GLN A 556 21.33 16.13 39.33
C GLN A 556 22.75 15.53 39.39
N ALA A 557 22.86 14.19 39.41
CA ALA A 557 24.18 13.53 39.41
C ALA A 557 24.94 13.82 38.10
N MET A 558 24.27 13.70 36.95
CA MET A 558 24.87 14.05 35.66
C MET A 558 25.24 15.51 35.56
N MET A 559 24.41 16.43 36.08
CA MET A 559 24.69 17.85 36.05
C MET A 559 25.91 18.22 36.89
N ARG A 560 26.08 17.67 38.10
CA ARG A 560 27.31 17.84 38.89
C ARG A 560 28.56 17.38 38.15
N GLN A 561 28.46 16.28 37.41
CA GLN A 561 29.56 15.78 36.58
C GLN A 561 29.84 16.70 35.39
N ILE A 562 28.80 17.20 34.71
CA ILE A 562 28.91 18.16 33.60
C ILE A 562 29.59 19.45 34.08
N GLU A 563 29.19 19.99 35.23
CA GLU A 563 29.80 21.16 35.84
C GLU A 563 31.29 20.91 36.19
N SER A 564 31.66 19.69 36.60
CA SER A 564 33.07 19.34 36.88
C SER A 564 33.96 19.37 35.62
N TYR A 565 33.38 19.27 34.43
CA TYR A 565 34.07 19.48 33.14
C TYR A 565 34.16 20.96 32.73
N GLY A 566 33.70 21.89 33.58
CA GLY A 566 33.75 23.34 33.34
C GLY A 566 32.61 23.87 32.45
N ILE A 567 31.59 23.08 32.19
CA ILE A 567 30.42 23.45 31.38
C ILE A 567 29.46 24.28 32.24
N LYS A 568 29.20 25.51 31.80
CA LYS A 568 28.41 26.51 32.54
C LYS A 568 27.15 26.94 31.81
#